data_7d351682fcf38654987aa6aae356d3b5
#
_entry.id   7d351682fcf38654987aa6aae356d3b5
#
_cell.length_a   1.000
_cell.length_b   1.000
_cell.length_c   1.000
_cell.angle_alpha   90.00
_cell.angle_beta   90.00
_cell.angle_gamma   90.00
#
_symmetry.space_group_name_H-M   'P 1'
#
loop_
_entity.id
_entity.type
_entity.pdbx_description
1 polymer ?
#
loop_
_entity_poly.entity_id
_entity_poly.type
_entity_poly.pdbx_seq_one_letter_code
_entity_poly.pdbx_strand_id
1 'polypeptide(L)'
;MVPATSLRAVIFDFGGVLLDMRWDVARELDRAHGLPKSSVFETLYRCPAWDDIERGVGDPAEWTESAHRELERRAGRALPRLHEEWRRAQVVIDANLAVVRALRPPYRCSVLSNADLSLRGRLKGELALDHLFDDIVVSAEVGMAKPRPEIFRLAADRLGLPPAACVFVDDWDKNVDAARAVGMQAVLHRADQGDDLRAQLAALGVAPGA
;
A
#
# COMPACT_ATOMS: atom_id res chain seq x y z
N MET A 1 -11.33 2.71 34.95
CA MET A 1 -10.36 3.04 33.90
C MET A 1 -9.97 1.74 33.22
N VAL A 2 -10.30 1.56 31.93
CA VAL A 2 -9.76 0.44 31.14
C VAL A 2 -8.27 0.70 31.00
N PRO A 3 -7.38 -0.25 31.31
CA PRO A 3 -5.95 -0.06 31.10
C PRO A 3 -5.70 0.25 29.63
N ALA A 4 -4.85 1.22 29.35
CA ALA A 4 -4.46 1.54 27.97
C ALA A 4 -3.87 0.28 27.35
N THR A 5 -4.49 -0.21 26.28
CA THR A 5 -3.98 -1.38 25.56
C THR A 5 -2.61 -1.04 25.01
N SER A 6 -1.57 -1.78 25.42
CA SER A 6 -0.23 -1.55 24.86
C SER A 6 -0.20 -1.89 23.37
N LEU A 7 0.46 -1.06 22.58
CA LEU A 7 0.71 -1.33 21.18
C LEU A 7 1.62 -2.54 21.02
N ARG A 8 1.27 -3.46 20.13
CA ARG A 8 1.95 -4.74 19.92
C ARG A 8 2.22 -5.07 18.47
N ALA A 9 1.58 -4.36 17.53
CA ALA A 9 1.78 -4.57 16.10
C ALA A 9 1.78 -3.25 15.33
N VAL A 10 2.51 -3.24 14.22
CA VAL A 10 2.45 -2.20 13.20
C VAL A 10 2.06 -2.85 11.87
N ILE A 11 0.99 -2.36 11.26
CA ILE A 11 0.44 -2.81 9.98
C ILE A 11 0.73 -1.72 8.97
N PHE A 12 1.44 -2.04 7.91
CA PHE A 12 1.89 -1.09 6.89
C PHE A 12 1.10 -1.26 5.60
N ASP A 13 0.67 -0.18 4.97
CA ASP A 13 0.46 -0.24 3.53
C ASP A 13 1.78 -0.53 2.80
N PHE A 14 1.67 -1.03 1.58
CA PHE A 14 2.85 -1.34 0.78
C PHE A 14 3.18 -0.20 -0.20
N GLY A 15 2.24 0.16 -1.07
CA GLY A 15 2.43 1.24 -2.04
C GLY A 15 2.41 2.62 -1.38
N GLY A 16 3.41 3.46 -1.63
CA GLY A 16 3.54 4.78 -1.01
C GLY A 16 4.13 4.78 0.40
N VAL A 17 4.17 3.62 1.09
CA VAL A 17 4.76 3.48 2.43
C VAL A 17 6.06 2.67 2.42
N LEU A 18 6.06 1.47 1.87
CA LEU A 18 7.24 0.59 1.78
C LEU A 18 7.81 0.50 0.37
N LEU A 19 6.99 0.84 -0.64
CA LEU A 19 7.36 0.93 -2.04
C LEU A 19 7.15 2.37 -2.51
N ASP A 20 8.21 3.01 -3.01
CA ASP A 20 8.10 4.30 -3.70
C ASP A 20 7.38 4.07 -5.03
N MET A 21 6.19 4.62 -5.14
CA MET A 21 5.35 4.53 -6.33
C MET A 21 5.90 5.32 -7.52
N ARG A 22 6.92 6.14 -7.32
CA ARG A 22 7.56 6.99 -8.34
C ARG A 22 6.54 7.85 -9.08
N TRP A 23 5.78 8.63 -8.29
CA TRP A 23 4.82 9.61 -8.84
C TRP A 23 5.46 10.65 -9.76
N ASP A 24 6.75 10.93 -9.57
CA ASP A 24 7.56 11.76 -10.45
C ASP A 24 7.66 11.17 -11.85
N VAL A 25 7.93 9.86 -11.97
CA VAL A 25 8.01 9.14 -13.24
C VAL A 25 6.63 9.09 -13.91
N ALA A 26 5.56 8.78 -13.18
CA ALA A 26 4.21 8.79 -13.76
C ALA A 26 3.85 10.17 -14.37
N ARG A 27 4.16 11.26 -13.66
CA ARG A 27 3.95 12.63 -14.16
C ARG A 27 4.85 12.97 -15.33
N GLU A 28 6.08 12.44 -15.38
CA GLU A 28 6.97 12.64 -16.52
C GLU A 28 6.45 11.92 -17.77
N LEU A 29 5.97 10.68 -17.63
CA LEU A 29 5.34 9.93 -18.71
C LEU A 29 4.11 10.65 -19.26
N ASP A 30 3.25 11.20 -18.39
CA ASP A 30 2.12 12.03 -18.85
C ASP A 30 2.60 13.19 -19.70
N ARG A 31 3.62 13.95 -19.26
CA ARG A 31 4.16 15.10 -19.98
C ARG A 31 4.84 14.73 -21.29
N ALA A 32 5.71 13.72 -21.26
CA ALA A 32 6.47 13.26 -22.41
C ALA A 32 5.58 12.77 -23.55
N HIS A 33 4.41 12.24 -23.21
CA HIS A 33 3.46 11.72 -24.20
C HIS A 33 2.28 12.66 -24.51
N GLY A 34 2.26 13.88 -23.93
CA GLY A 34 1.21 14.87 -24.16
C GLY A 34 -0.15 14.46 -23.55
N LEU A 35 -0.13 13.65 -22.52
CA LEU A 35 -1.32 13.19 -21.81
C LEU A 35 -1.80 14.23 -20.79
N PRO A 36 -3.10 14.28 -20.47
CA PRO A 36 -3.60 15.01 -19.33
C PRO A 36 -2.90 14.55 -18.03
N LYS A 37 -2.76 15.46 -17.07
CA LYS A 37 -2.16 15.17 -15.76
C LYS A 37 -2.84 13.96 -15.10
N SER A 38 -2.04 13.09 -14.49
CA SER A 38 -2.47 11.87 -13.79
C SER A 38 -3.05 10.77 -14.67
N SER A 39 -2.93 10.86 -16.00
CA SER A 39 -3.50 9.87 -16.92
C SER A 39 -2.94 8.45 -16.67
N VAL A 40 -1.62 8.30 -16.49
CA VAL A 40 -0.98 7.00 -16.23
C VAL A 40 -1.52 6.37 -14.94
N PHE A 41 -1.69 7.17 -13.89
CA PHE A 41 -2.26 6.67 -12.62
C PHE A 41 -3.76 6.36 -12.73
N GLU A 42 -4.55 7.31 -13.25
CA GLU A 42 -6.01 7.20 -13.25
C GLU A 42 -6.51 6.04 -14.11
N THR A 43 -5.91 5.83 -15.28
CA THR A 43 -6.32 4.75 -16.18
C THR A 43 -6.07 3.38 -15.58
N LEU A 44 -5.07 3.24 -14.70
CA LEU A 44 -4.76 1.98 -14.03
C LEU A 44 -5.53 1.80 -12.71
N TYR A 45 -5.56 2.82 -11.85
CA TYR A 45 -6.04 2.70 -10.45
C TYR A 45 -7.32 3.50 -10.14
N ARG A 46 -7.90 4.20 -11.13
CA ARG A 46 -9.16 4.95 -11.00
C ARG A 46 -10.18 4.55 -12.08
N CYS A 47 -10.06 3.33 -12.58
CA CYS A 47 -10.99 2.75 -13.56
C CYS A 47 -11.89 1.70 -12.88
N PRO A 48 -13.08 1.42 -13.44
CA PRO A 48 -14.00 0.40 -12.88
C PRO A 48 -13.38 -0.99 -12.77
N ALA A 49 -12.49 -1.35 -13.71
CA ALA A 49 -11.81 -2.64 -13.69
C ALA A 49 -10.91 -2.81 -12.45
N TRP A 50 -10.31 -1.71 -11.93
CA TRP A 50 -9.52 -1.78 -10.71
C TRP A 50 -10.34 -2.21 -9.49
N ASP A 51 -11.59 -1.76 -9.38
CA ASP A 51 -12.47 -2.13 -8.28
C ASP A 51 -12.72 -3.66 -8.24
N ASP A 52 -12.69 -4.34 -9.39
CA ASP A 52 -12.79 -5.79 -9.48
C ASP A 52 -11.44 -6.47 -9.21
N ILE A 53 -10.35 -5.91 -9.76
CA ILE A 53 -8.98 -6.43 -9.58
C ILE A 53 -8.58 -6.41 -8.10
N GLU A 54 -8.79 -5.30 -7.40
CA GLU A 54 -8.42 -5.19 -5.98
C GLU A 54 -9.29 -6.08 -5.06
N ARG A 55 -10.39 -6.64 -5.58
CA ARG A 55 -11.24 -7.63 -4.90
C ARG A 55 -11.01 -9.07 -5.42
N GLY A 56 -10.08 -9.27 -6.34
CA GLY A 56 -9.71 -10.59 -6.84
C GLY A 56 -10.72 -11.24 -7.80
N VAL A 57 -11.63 -10.48 -8.38
CA VAL A 57 -12.70 -11.00 -9.30
C VAL A 57 -12.51 -10.59 -10.76
N GLY A 58 -11.61 -9.64 -11.03
CA GLY A 58 -11.32 -9.17 -12.39
C GLY A 58 -10.24 -10.01 -13.10
N ASP A 59 -10.11 -9.82 -14.41
CA ASP A 59 -9.01 -10.36 -15.22
C ASP A 59 -7.86 -9.35 -15.26
N PRO A 60 -6.68 -9.65 -14.69
CA PRO A 60 -5.52 -8.74 -14.67
C PRO A 60 -5.01 -8.39 -16.06
N ALA A 61 -5.12 -9.30 -17.04
CA ALA A 61 -4.70 -9.03 -18.41
C ALA A 61 -5.63 -8.02 -19.09
N GLU A 62 -6.95 -8.22 -18.97
CA GLU A 62 -7.94 -7.28 -19.50
C GLU A 62 -7.87 -5.91 -18.80
N TRP A 63 -7.65 -5.89 -17.47
CA TRP A 63 -7.45 -4.64 -16.74
C TRP A 63 -6.30 -3.81 -17.33
N THR A 64 -5.11 -4.42 -17.45
CA THR A 64 -3.93 -3.70 -17.96
C THR A 64 -4.09 -3.30 -19.43
N GLU A 65 -4.74 -4.14 -20.23
CA GLU A 65 -5.01 -3.85 -21.65
C GLU A 65 -6.04 -2.73 -21.80
N SER A 66 -7.11 -2.72 -21.01
CA SER A 66 -8.12 -1.65 -21.03
C SER A 66 -7.53 -0.32 -20.59
N ALA A 67 -6.66 -0.33 -19.56
CA ALA A 67 -5.94 0.86 -19.13
C ALA A 67 -5.02 1.41 -20.23
N HIS A 68 -4.34 0.53 -20.97
CA HIS A 68 -3.50 0.92 -22.10
C HIS A 68 -4.32 1.53 -23.23
N ARG A 69 -5.41 0.88 -23.67
CA ARG A 69 -6.33 1.43 -24.69
C ARG A 69 -6.87 2.81 -24.31
N GLU A 70 -7.19 3.02 -23.04
CA GLU A 70 -7.67 4.32 -22.54
C GLU A 70 -6.57 5.39 -22.61
N LEU A 71 -5.31 5.06 -22.35
CA LEU A 71 -4.18 5.98 -22.54
C LEU A 71 -4.02 6.36 -24.01
N GLU A 72 -4.07 5.41 -24.95
CA GLU A 72 -4.00 5.65 -26.38
C GLU A 72 -5.16 6.53 -26.85
N ARG A 73 -6.37 6.30 -26.35
CA ARG A 73 -7.55 7.14 -26.63
C ARG A 73 -7.34 8.57 -26.14
N ARG A 74 -6.77 8.77 -24.94
CA ARG A 74 -6.46 10.12 -24.41
C ARG A 74 -5.37 10.81 -25.24
N ALA A 75 -4.38 10.06 -25.72
CA ALA A 75 -3.30 10.59 -26.55
C ALA A 75 -3.70 10.83 -28.01
N GLY A 76 -4.77 10.19 -28.51
CA GLY A 76 -5.16 10.19 -29.92
C GLY A 76 -4.17 9.46 -30.84
N ARG A 77 -3.31 8.61 -30.32
CA ARG A 77 -2.29 7.84 -31.05
C ARG A 77 -1.84 6.60 -30.28
N ALA A 78 -1.16 5.68 -30.96
CA ALA A 78 -0.51 4.55 -30.30
C ALA A 78 0.59 5.02 -29.33
N LEU A 79 0.70 4.31 -28.21
CA LEU A 79 1.66 4.56 -27.14
C LEU A 79 2.46 3.31 -26.80
N PRO A 80 3.67 3.44 -26.24
CA PRO A 80 4.33 2.34 -25.55
C PRO A 80 3.57 1.94 -24.27
N ARG A 81 3.95 0.84 -23.64
CA ARG A 81 3.33 0.35 -22.39
C ARG A 81 3.75 1.20 -21.19
N LEU A 82 3.19 2.40 -21.05
CA LEU A 82 3.58 3.39 -20.02
C LEU A 82 3.36 2.87 -18.59
N HIS A 83 2.31 2.06 -18.35
CA HIS A 83 2.09 1.46 -17.04
C HIS A 83 3.21 0.48 -16.64
N GLU A 84 3.73 -0.29 -17.59
CA GLU A 84 4.84 -1.19 -17.33
C GLU A 84 6.14 -0.42 -17.09
N GLU A 85 6.36 0.67 -17.81
CA GLU A 85 7.51 1.56 -17.60
C GLU A 85 7.46 2.19 -16.21
N TRP A 86 6.30 2.71 -15.80
CA TRP A 86 6.10 3.23 -14.46
C TRP A 86 6.30 2.17 -13.38
N ARG A 87 5.72 0.97 -13.54
CA ARG A 87 5.90 -0.12 -12.56
C ARG A 87 7.37 -0.57 -12.44
N ARG A 88 8.13 -0.58 -13.53
CA ARG A 88 9.58 -0.90 -13.48
C ARG A 88 10.42 0.16 -12.77
N ALA A 89 9.96 1.40 -12.72
CA ALA A 89 10.65 2.45 -12.00
C ALA A 89 10.40 2.42 -10.48
N GLN A 90 9.38 1.69 -10.01
CA GLN A 90 9.06 1.60 -8.59
C GLN A 90 10.17 0.86 -7.84
N VAL A 91 10.54 1.38 -6.66
CA VAL A 91 11.63 0.85 -5.84
C VAL A 91 11.21 0.79 -4.37
N VAL A 92 11.80 -0.12 -3.62
CA VAL A 92 11.55 -0.20 -2.18
C VAL A 92 12.13 1.01 -1.46
N ILE A 93 11.48 1.45 -0.40
CA ILE A 93 11.95 2.55 0.45
C ILE A 93 12.80 1.94 1.57
N ASP A 94 14.12 1.86 1.34
CA ASP A 94 15.05 1.20 2.26
C ASP A 94 15.02 1.78 3.67
N ALA A 95 14.84 3.10 3.81
CA ALA A 95 14.72 3.76 5.11
C ALA A 95 13.52 3.22 5.91
N ASN A 96 12.36 3.04 5.26
CA ASN A 96 11.16 2.50 5.91
C ASN A 96 11.29 1.00 6.19
N LEU A 97 11.91 0.23 5.29
CA LEU A 97 12.23 -1.17 5.56
C LEU A 97 13.21 -1.35 6.73
N ALA A 98 14.16 -0.42 6.91
CA ALA A 98 15.03 -0.41 8.08
C ALA A 98 14.25 -0.19 9.38
N VAL A 99 13.19 0.64 9.36
CA VAL A 99 12.27 0.78 10.49
C VAL A 99 11.55 -0.53 10.77
N VAL A 100 10.96 -1.19 9.75
CA VAL A 100 10.30 -2.49 9.91
C VAL A 100 11.22 -3.52 10.56
N ARG A 101 12.48 -3.63 10.07
CA ARG A 101 13.47 -4.55 10.66
C ARG A 101 13.78 -4.23 12.12
N ALA A 102 13.92 -2.95 12.46
CA ALA A 102 14.25 -2.50 13.81
C ALA A 102 13.11 -2.68 14.81
N LEU A 103 11.86 -2.75 14.36
CA LEU A 103 10.69 -3.00 15.21
C LEU A 103 10.56 -4.46 15.64
N ARG A 104 11.25 -5.38 15.02
CA ARG A 104 11.11 -6.83 15.26
C ARG A 104 12.31 -7.41 16.00
N PRO A 105 12.16 -8.12 17.13
CA PRO A 105 11.09 -7.95 18.10
C PRO A 105 11.17 -6.57 18.77
N PRO A 106 10.21 -6.05 19.52
CA PRO A 106 9.08 -6.78 20.15
C PRO A 106 7.74 -6.70 19.39
N TYR A 107 7.65 -5.88 18.31
CA TYR A 107 6.39 -5.70 17.60
C TYR A 107 6.20 -6.77 16.51
N ARG A 108 4.96 -7.20 16.31
CA ARG A 108 4.56 -7.88 15.07
C ARG A 108 4.46 -6.84 13.95
N CYS A 109 4.93 -7.21 12.76
CA CYS A 109 4.83 -6.37 11.57
C CYS A 109 4.02 -7.09 10.49
N SER A 110 3.09 -6.40 9.86
CA SER A 110 2.24 -6.95 8.80
C SER A 110 2.09 -5.95 7.65
N VAL A 111 1.78 -6.45 6.47
CA VAL A 111 1.34 -5.66 5.31
C VAL A 111 -0.17 -5.74 5.18
N LEU A 112 -0.82 -4.63 4.86
CA LEU A 112 -2.22 -4.55 4.45
C LEU A 112 -2.32 -3.66 3.21
N SER A 113 -2.44 -4.25 2.02
CA SER A 113 -2.39 -3.49 0.76
C SER A 113 -3.60 -3.75 -0.14
N ASN A 114 -4.13 -2.68 -0.76
CA ASN A 114 -5.01 -2.79 -1.90
C ASN A 114 -4.16 -3.12 -3.13
N ALA A 115 -4.22 -4.35 -3.59
CA ALA A 115 -3.39 -4.86 -4.68
C ALA A 115 -4.04 -6.06 -5.37
N ASP A 116 -3.56 -6.34 -6.57
CA ASP A 116 -3.89 -7.55 -7.31
C ASP A 116 -3.23 -8.80 -6.69
N LEU A 117 -3.62 -9.97 -7.16
CA LEU A 117 -3.14 -11.27 -6.65
C LEU A 117 -1.63 -11.50 -6.81
N SER A 118 -0.93 -10.69 -7.61
CA SER A 118 0.52 -10.85 -7.83
C SER A 118 1.39 -10.35 -6.67
N LEU A 119 0.86 -9.47 -5.79
CA LEU A 119 1.65 -8.80 -4.77
C LEU A 119 2.38 -9.78 -3.84
N ARG A 120 1.70 -10.83 -3.35
CA ARG A 120 2.33 -11.82 -2.47
C ARG A 120 3.50 -12.54 -3.16
N GLY A 121 3.31 -12.91 -4.42
CA GLY A 121 4.37 -13.53 -5.23
C GLY A 121 5.56 -12.60 -5.43
N ARG A 122 5.31 -11.30 -5.65
CA ARG A 122 6.38 -10.29 -5.77
C ARG A 122 7.13 -10.11 -4.45
N LEU A 123 6.43 -10.02 -3.33
CA LEU A 123 7.07 -9.91 -1.99
C LEU A 123 7.96 -11.10 -1.69
N LYS A 124 7.54 -12.32 -2.06
CA LYS A 124 8.29 -13.56 -1.81
C LYS A 124 9.45 -13.76 -2.79
N GLY A 125 9.24 -13.47 -4.07
CA GLY A 125 10.21 -13.74 -5.13
C GLY A 125 11.07 -12.53 -5.46
N GLU A 126 10.52 -11.61 -6.23
CA GLU A 126 11.26 -10.46 -6.79
C GLU A 126 11.90 -9.57 -5.71
N LEU A 127 11.15 -9.27 -4.66
CA LEU A 127 11.58 -8.35 -3.60
C LEU A 127 12.23 -9.06 -2.41
N ALA A 128 11.94 -10.35 -2.21
CA ALA A 128 12.42 -11.16 -1.08
C ALA A 128 12.18 -10.51 0.31
N LEU A 129 11.00 -9.89 0.50
CA LEU A 129 10.63 -9.14 1.70
C LEU A 129 9.63 -9.86 2.61
N ASP A 130 9.02 -10.95 2.16
CA ASP A 130 7.97 -11.67 2.90
C ASP A 130 8.40 -12.08 4.32
N HIS A 131 9.68 -12.43 4.49
CA HIS A 131 10.27 -12.83 5.78
C HIS A 131 10.28 -11.69 6.83
N LEU A 132 10.06 -10.44 6.42
CA LEU A 132 9.98 -9.28 7.32
C LEU A 132 8.61 -9.14 7.98
N PHE A 133 7.61 -9.90 7.56
CA PHE A 133 6.24 -9.73 8.01
C PHE A 133 5.69 -11.01 8.66
N ASP A 134 4.95 -10.83 9.74
CA ASP A 134 4.25 -11.93 10.42
C ASP A 134 2.98 -12.33 9.67
N ASP A 135 2.38 -11.39 8.93
CA ASP A 135 1.29 -11.65 7.99
C ASP A 135 1.29 -10.64 6.84
N ILE A 136 0.69 -11.02 5.72
CA ILE A 136 0.49 -10.18 4.56
C ILE A 136 -0.97 -10.31 4.13
N VAL A 137 -1.72 -9.20 4.18
CA VAL A 137 -3.10 -9.12 3.73
C VAL A 137 -3.13 -8.39 2.40
N VAL A 138 -3.49 -9.11 1.34
CA VAL A 138 -3.72 -8.56 -0.01
C VAL A 138 -5.22 -8.48 -0.25
N SER A 139 -5.74 -7.33 -0.60
CA SER A 139 -7.18 -7.10 -0.80
C SER A 139 -7.82 -8.10 -1.77
N ALA A 140 -7.15 -8.39 -2.88
CA ALA A 140 -7.63 -9.35 -3.89
C ALA A 140 -7.72 -10.79 -3.36
N GLU A 141 -6.90 -11.19 -2.38
CA GLU A 141 -6.94 -12.53 -1.78
C GLU A 141 -8.12 -12.70 -0.81
N VAL A 142 -8.57 -11.60 -0.21
CA VAL A 142 -9.62 -11.61 0.82
C VAL A 142 -10.96 -11.05 0.32
N GLY A 143 -11.01 -10.61 -0.93
CA GLY A 143 -12.23 -10.12 -1.58
C GLY A 143 -12.76 -8.79 -1.04
N MET A 144 -11.92 -8.05 -0.32
CA MET A 144 -12.30 -6.75 0.27
C MET A 144 -11.10 -5.80 0.31
N ALA A 145 -11.36 -4.50 0.14
CA ALA A 145 -10.33 -3.47 0.03
C ALA A 145 -10.50 -2.38 1.09
N LYS A 146 -9.42 -1.70 1.45
CA LYS A 146 -9.47 -0.42 2.18
C LYS A 146 -10.26 0.59 1.36
N PRO A 147 -11.05 1.48 1.95
CA PRO A 147 -11.20 1.76 3.39
C PRO A 147 -12.31 0.99 4.11
N ARG A 148 -12.74 -0.18 3.63
CA ARG A 148 -13.78 -0.96 4.32
C ARG A 148 -13.34 -1.38 5.72
N PRO A 149 -14.14 -1.15 6.79
CA PRO A 149 -13.75 -1.44 8.17
C PRO A 149 -13.36 -2.90 8.42
N GLU A 150 -13.95 -3.81 7.66
CA GLU A 150 -13.77 -5.26 7.84
C GLU A 150 -12.34 -5.71 7.56
N ILE A 151 -11.64 -5.08 6.58
CA ILE A 151 -10.28 -5.49 6.24
C ILE A 151 -9.26 -5.12 7.33
N PHE A 152 -9.48 -4.01 8.04
CA PHE A 152 -8.61 -3.61 9.16
C PHE A 152 -8.80 -4.56 10.36
N ARG A 153 -10.06 -4.95 10.65
CA ARG A 153 -10.33 -5.96 11.69
C ARG A 153 -9.70 -7.29 11.33
N LEU A 154 -9.85 -7.75 10.08
CA LEU A 154 -9.21 -8.97 9.59
C LEU A 154 -7.69 -8.93 9.76
N ALA A 155 -7.03 -7.80 9.43
CA ALA A 155 -5.58 -7.67 9.58
C ALA A 155 -5.15 -7.79 11.06
N ALA A 156 -5.89 -7.19 12.00
CA ALA A 156 -5.63 -7.34 13.42
C ALA A 156 -5.89 -8.77 13.92
N ASP A 157 -7.00 -9.38 13.50
CA ASP A 157 -7.38 -10.75 13.87
C ASP A 157 -6.35 -11.79 13.42
N ARG A 158 -5.79 -11.64 12.21
CA ARG A 158 -4.71 -12.51 11.70
C ARG A 158 -3.43 -12.40 12.55
N LEU A 159 -3.19 -11.25 13.16
CA LEU A 159 -2.12 -11.08 14.13
C LEU A 159 -2.50 -11.56 15.55
N GLY A 160 -3.73 -12.02 15.77
CA GLY A 160 -4.22 -12.42 17.08
C GLY A 160 -4.31 -11.26 18.07
N LEU A 161 -4.63 -10.05 17.59
CA LEU A 161 -4.63 -8.82 18.38
C LEU A 161 -5.94 -8.04 18.20
N PRO A 162 -6.41 -7.33 19.25
CA PRO A 162 -7.50 -6.39 19.08
C PRO A 162 -6.99 -5.15 18.28
N PRO A 163 -7.86 -4.47 17.50
CA PRO A 163 -7.48 -3.26 16.78
C PRO A 163 -6.75 -2.22 17.63
N ALA A 164 -7.17 -2.02 18.88
CA ALA A 164 -6.55 -1.08 19.82
C ALA A 164 -5.08 -1.38 20.18
N ALA A 165 -4.59 -2.59 19.88
CA ALA A 165 -3.19 -2.96 20.06
C ALA A 165 -2.34 -2.78 18.77
N CYS A 166 -2.95 -2.25 17.70
CA CYS A 166 -2.32 -2.11 16.39
C CYS A 166 -2.16 -0.62 16.02
N VAL A 167 -1.05 -0.32 15.34
CA VAL A 167 -0.86 0.92 14.59
C VAL A 167 -0.96 0.59 13.11
N PHE A 168 -1.74 1.36 12.36
CA PHE A 168 -1.80 1.30 10.89
C PHE A 168 -1.06 2.47 10.27
N VAL A 169 -0.29 2.23 9.22
CA VAL A 169 0.49 3.25 8.49
C VAL A 169 0.07 3.22 7.02
N ASP A 170 -0.38 4.35 6.49
CA ASP A 170 -0.86 4.46 5.11
C ASP A 170 -0.60 5.89 4.59
N ASP A 171 -0.46 6.07 3.29
CA ASP A 171 -0.27 7.37 2.65
C ASP A 171 -1.58 8.06 2.25
N TRP A 172 -2.72 7.37 2.43
CA TRP A 172 -4.04 7.89 2.08
C TRP A 172 -4.91 8.15 3.32
N ASP A 173 -5.33 9.39 3.48
CA ASP A 173 -6.11 9.87 4.64
C ASP A 173 -7.37 9.07 4.91
N LYS A 174 -8.13 8.67 3.86
CA LYS A 174 -9.35 7.86 4.02
C LYS A 174 -9.08 6.49 4.64
N ASN A 175 -7.95 5.86 4.33
CA ASN A 175 -7.55 4.59 4.93
C ASN A 175 -7.17 4.78 6.40
N VAL A 176 -6.44 5.85 6.70
CA VAL A 176 -6.05 6.22 8.07
C VAL A 176 -7.28 6.48 8.93
N ASP A 177 -8.25 7.23 8.42
CA ASP A 177 -9.50 7.53 9.14
C ASP A 177 -10.34 6.27 9.36
N ALA A 178 -10.42 5.37 8.38
CA ALA A 178 -11.11 4.09 8.51
C ALA A 178 -10.45 3.16 9.55
N ALA A 179 -9.11 3.13 9.60
CA ALA A 179 -8.38 2.38 10.62
C ALA A 179 -8.65 2.93 12.03
N ARG A 180 -8.68 4.27 12.19
CA ARG A 180 -9.06 4.92 13.46
C ARG A 180 -10.49 4.59 13.87
N ALA A 181 -11.41 4.56 12.92
CA ALA A 181 -12.81 4.24 13.17
C ALA A 181 -13.03 2.82 13.71
N VAL A 182 -12.14 1.87 13.42
CA VAL A 182 -12.19 0.51 14.00
C VAL A 182 -11.42 0.40 15.32
N GLY A 183 -10.81 1.48 15.81
CA GLY A 183 -10.10 1.54 17.09
C GLY A 183 -8.60 1.33 17.00
N MET A 184 -7.99 1.29 15.82
CA MET A 184 -6.53 1.31 15.67
C MET A 184 -5.98 2.72 15.93
N GLN A 185 -4.74 2.81 16.36
CA GLN A 185 -3.96 4.03 16.11
C GLN A 185 -3.57 4.04 14.63
N ALA A 186 -3.46 5.24 14.02
CA ALA A 186 -3.08 5.28 12.62
C ALA A 186 -2.27 6.55 12.28
N VAL A 187 -1.30 6.36 11.41
CA VAL A 187 -0.33 7.35 10.94
C VAL A 187 -0.56 7.60 9.46
N LEU A 188 -0.75 8.85 9.10
CA LEU A 188 -0.65 9.29 7.71
C LEU A 188 0.84 9.51 7.40
N HIS A 189 1.40 8.66 6.52
CA HIS A 189 2.82 8.70 6.17
C HIS A 189 2.99 8.93 4.68
N ARG A 190 3.52 10.07 4.32
CA ARG A 190 3.78 10.48 2.93
C ARG A 190 5.28 10.53 2.67
N ALA A 191 5.85 9.38 2.33
CA ALA A 191 7.28 9.24 2.05
C ALA A 191 7.75 10.18 0.92
N ASP A 192 6.91 10.40 -0.08
CA ASP A 192 7.15 11.33 -1.19
C ASP A 192 7.19 12.81 -0.78
N GLN A 193 6.70 13.14 0.43
CA GLN A 193 6.74 14.47 1.03
C GLN A 193 7.82 14.61 2.11
N GLY A 194 8.60 13.54 2.36
CA GLY A 194 9.71 13.56 3.29
C GLY A 194 9.34 13.25 4.73
N ASP A 195 8.19 12.62 4.98
CA ASP A 195 7.81 12.18 6.32
C ASP A 195 8.83 11.18 6.89
N ASP A 196 9.12 11.30 8.17
CA ASP A 196 9.98 10.36 8.92
C ASP A 196 9.12 9.32 9.64
N LEU A 197 9.08 8.12 9.10
CA LEU A 197 8.30 7.01 9.66
C LEU A 197 8.72 6.66 11.09
N ARG A 198 10.03 6.68 11.37
CA ARG A 198 10.55 6.38 12.71
C ARG A 198 10.07 7.40 13.74
N ALA A 199 10.17 8.69 13.41
CA ALA A 199 9.72 9.75 14.27
C ALA A 199 8.20 9.70 14.51
N GLN A 200 7.41 9.44 13.46
CA GLN A 200 5.97 9.32 13.55
C GLN A 200 5.54 8.14 14.47
N LEU A 201 6.17 6.98 14.35
CA LEU A 201 5.90 5.82 15.19
C LEU A 201 6.35 6.05 16.64
N ALA A 202 7.52 6.68 16.83
CA ALA A 202 8.02 7.04 18.17
C ALA A 202 7.06 7.97 18.93
N ALA A 203 6.42 8.91 18.23
CA ALA A 203 5.40 9.79 18.82
C ALA A 203 4.17 9.04 19.38
N LEU A 204 3.92 7.82 18.89
CA LEU A 204 2.88 6.91 19.41
C LEU A 204 3.41 5.94 20.49
N GLY A 205 4.68 6.05 20.88
CA GLY A 205 5.31 5.15 21.82
C GLY A 205 5.79 3.82 21.19
N VAL A 206 5.83 3.72 19.87
CA VAL A 206 6.36 2.58 19.12
C VAL A 206 7.82 2.85 18.79
N ALA A 207 8.72 2.17 19.49
CA ALA A 207 10.16 2.30 19.31
C ALA A 207 10.82 0.91 19.20
N PRO A 208 11.97 0.80 18.50
CA PRO A 208 12.76 -0.43 18.50
C PRO A 208 13.00 -0.94 19.91
N GLY A 209 13.06 -2.27 20.07
CA GLY A 209 13.55 -2.88 21.30
C GLY A 209 15.00 -2.46 21.59
N ALA A 210 15.34 -2.33 22.86
CA ALA A 210 16.70 -2.01 23.31
C ALA A 210 17.65 -3.20 23.03
#